data_3300ee9e21abd530b145ca8c261d0647
#
_entry.id   3300ee9e21abd530b145ca8c261d0647
#
_cell.length_a   1.000
_cell.length_b   1.000
_cell.length_c   1.000
_cell.angle_alpha   90.00
_cell.angle_beta   90.00
_cell.angle_gamma   90.00
#
_symmetry.space_group_name_H-M   'P 1'
#
loop_
_entity.id
_entity.type
_entity.pdbx_description
1 polymer ?
#
loop_
_entity_poly.entity_id
_entity_poly.type
_entity_poly.pdbx_seq_one_letter_code
_entity_poly.pdbx_strand_id
1 'polypeptide(L)'
;MTEHQPLPLVVRDLGFRYNSRRTPAIEDINLQLEPGQLVLLAGSSGCGKTTLMRCVNGLIPHTYRGFMQGEIELYGKSVKGMGLADISRHVGTLLQDPERQILGTYVINEVCFGLESLGMPREEMIPRAEMALERLHILHLRDKETHYTSGGEKQKIALAGVLVMEPSILLLDEPLASLDPASAREALLAFRELADEGLSILLVEHRVEDVLRIHPEKVIYMDNGRITYEGDVDGLLETADYTRIKLPAQTVLRRAKGSPYKEFHPAVPALDPTSQPLVSFQDVSFRYKADTPEVLHGINLDVRAGEVIAILGHNGSGKTTTVKQALGLLKPTSGRVLLEGVETKKITVANAARTVGYVFQSPTQMLFA
;
A
#
# COMPACT_ATOMS: atom_id res chain seq x y z
N MET A 1 -18.31 19.28 -36.06
CA MET A 1 -18.76 19.12 -34.68
C MET A 1 -18.01 17.91 -34.13
N THR A 2 -16.96 18.14 -33.40
CA THR A 2 -16.22 17.06 -32.71
C THR A 2 -17.16 16.54 -31.63
N GLU A 3 -17.64 15.29 -31.79
CA GLU A 3 -18.32 14.59 -30.71
C GLU A 3 -17.34 14.53 -29.53
N HIS A 4 -17.63 15.30 -28.47
CA HIS A 4 -16.91 15.17 -27.21
C HIS A 4 -17.18 13.77 -26.68
N GLN A 5 -16.18 12.90 -26.72
CA GLN A 5 -16.25 11.62 -26.01
C GLN A 5 -16.55 11.90 -24.53
N PRO A 6 -17.52 11.20 -23.95
CA PRO A 6 -17.85 11.40 -22.53
C PRO A 6 -16.64 11.06 -21.66
N LEU A 7 -16.42 11.88 -20.62
CA LEU A 7 -15.32 11.67 -19.67
C LEU A 7 -15.44 10.31 -18.96
N PRO A 8 -14.33 9.63 -18.70
CA PRO A 8 -14.33 8.36 -17.97
C PRO A 8 -15.03 8.46 -16.62
N LEU A 9 -14.74 9.52 -15.84
CA LEU A 9 -15.32 9.75 -14.53
C LEU A 9 -15.69 11.22 -14.34
N VAL A 10 -16.91 11.48 -13.90
CA VAL A 10 -17.37 12.78 -13.44
C VAL A 10 -18.06 12.61 -12.10
N VAL A 11 -17.68 13.39 -11.13
CA VAL A 11 -18.28 13.46 -9.78
C VAL A 11 -18.80 14.87 -9.55
N ARG A 12 -20.08 15.00 -9.15
CA ARG A 12 -20.73 16.30 -8.89
C ARG A 12 -21.37 16.32 -7.51
N ASP A 13 -21.03 17.32 -6.72
CA ASP A 13 -21.61 17.62 -5.40
C ASP A 13 -21.70 16.40 -4.48
N LEU A 14 -20.70 15.48 -4.60
CA LEU A 14 -20.72 14.22 -3.90
C LEU A 14 -20.47 14.42 -2.41
N GLY A 15 -21.38 13.97 -1.60
CA GLY A 15 -21.26 13.87 -0.15
C GLY A 15 -21.64 12.48 0.34
N PHE A 16 -20.96 12.02 1.39
CA PHE A 16 -21.29 10.75 2.02
C PHE A 16 -21.05 10.77 3.53
N ARG A 17 -22.04 10.24 4.28
CA ARG A 17 -21.98 10.07 5.73
C ARG A 17 -22.33 8.62 6.08
N TYR A 18 -21.39 7.93 6.74
CA TYR A 18 -21.63 6.59 7.28
C TYR A 18 -22.74 6.60 8.35
N ASN A 19 -23.55 5.54 8.41
CA ASN A 19 -24.58 5.42 9.44
C ASN A 19 -24.03 5.45 10.88
N SER A 20 -22.79 4.99 11.06
CA SER A 20 -22.08 4.98 12.35
C SER A 20 -21.50 6.34 12.75
N ARG A 21 -21.56 7.37 11.90
CA ARG A 21 -20.97 8.69 12.14
C ARG A 21 -22.02 9.79 12.09
N ARG A 22 -21.83 10.84 12.88
CA ARG A 22 -22.68 12.04 12.86
C ARG A 22 -22.25 13.05 11.79
N THR A 23 -20.97 13.11 11.50
CA THR A 23 -20.38 14.03 10.52
C THR A 23 -20.17 13.34 9.18
N PRO A 24 -20.29 14.05 8.05
CA PRO A 24 -19.93 13.54 6.73
C PRO A 24 -18.45 13.08 6.70
N ALA A 25 -18.19 12.02 5.95
CA ALA A 25 -16.84 11.56 5.67
C ALA A 25 -16.24 12.29 4.45
N ILE A 26 -17.11 12.66 3.50
CA ILE A 26 -16.82 13.53 2.36
C ILE A 26 -18.01 14.45 2.12
N GLU A 27 -17.75 15.66 1.64
CA GLU A 27 -18.76 16.68 1.40
C GLU A 27 -18.33 17.58 0.24
N ASP A 28 -19.27 17.87 -0.65
CA ASP A 28 -19.08 18.82 -1.76
C ASP A 28 -17.89 18.47 -2.67
N ILE A 29 -17.75 17.16 -2.99
CA ILE A 29 -16.68 16.69 -3.86
C ILE A 29 -17.10 16.83 -5.31
N ASN A 30 -16.30 17.60 -6.05
CA ASN A 30 -16.40 17.76 -7.49
C ASN A 30 -15.06 17.38 -8.11
N LEU A 31 -15.04 16.44 -9.04
CA LEU A 31 -13.82 16.06 -9.77
C LEU A 31 -14.16 15.46 -11.13
N GLN A 32 -13.21 15.55 -12.05
CA GLN A 32 -13.28 14.94 -13.37
C GLN A 32 -11.95 14.26 -13.69
N LEU A 33 -12.04 13.11 -14.35
CA LEU A 33 -10.90 12.35 -14.85
C LEU A 33 -11.00 12.27 -16.37
N GLU A 34 -9.94 12.66 -17.05
CA GLU A 34 -9.84 12.60 -18.51
C GLU A 34 -9.26 11.25 -18.98
N PRO A 35 -9.49 10.86 -20.24
CA PRO A 35 -8.90 9.64 -20.79
C PRO A 35 -7.36 9.66 -20.72
N GLY A 36 -6.76 8.59 -20.21
CA GLY A 36 -5.30 8.47 -20.05
C GLY A 36 -4.66 9.40 -19.02
N GLN A 37 -5.46 10.10 -18.22
CA GLN A 37 -4.95 11.02 -17.20
C GLN A 37 -4.56 10.26 -15.93
N LEU A 38 -3.37 10.55 -15.40
CA LEU A 38 -2.94 10.14 -14.08
C LEU A 38 -3.14 11.29 -13.09
N VAL A 39 -4.06 11.10 -12.14
CA VAL A 39 -4.40 12.08 -11.12
C VAL A 39 -3.90 11.61 -9.76
N LEU A 40 -3.11 12.42 -9.09
CA LEU A 40 -2.72 12.19 -7.70
C LEU A 40 -3.78 12.78 -6.76
N LEU A 41 -4.36 11.93 -5.90
CA LEU A 41 -5.22 12.34 -4.79
C LEU A 41 -4.43 12.29 -3.48
N ALA A 42 -3.96 13.45 -3.04
CA ALA A 42 -3.19 13.61 -1.82
C ALA A 42 -4.07 14.10 -0.65
N GLY A 43 -3.61 13.89 0.57
CA GLY A 43 -4.29 14.38 1.78
C GLY A 43 -3.92 13.58 3.02
N SER A 44 -4.21 14.12 4.20
CA SER A 44 -3.92 13.46 5.48
C SER A 44 -4.70 12.15 5.66
N SER A 45 -4.21 11.29 6.56
CA SER A 45 -4.95 10.08 6.90
C SER A 45 -6.33 10.43 7.47
N GLY A 46 -7.36 9.72 7.02
CA GLY A 46 -8.75 9.94 7.47
C GLY A 46 -9.46 11.13 6.85
N CYS A 47 -8.86 11.88 5.90
CA CYS A 47 -9.51 13.02 5.24
C CYS A 47 -10.61 12.67 4.23
N GLY A 48 -10.87 11.36 3.96
CA GLY A 48 -11.97 10.94 3.11
C GLY A 48 -11.58 10.27 1.78
N LYS A 49 -10.30 10.16 1.41
CA LYS A 49 -9.83 9.59 0.13
C LYS A 49 -10.39 8.19 -0.16
N THR A 50 -10.22 7.26 0.76
CA THR A 50 -10.76 5.89 0.62
C THR A 50 -12.31 5.89 0.55
N THR A 51 -12.99 6.85 1.21
CA THR A 51 -14.45 6.99 1.08
C THR A 51 -14.84 7.42 -0.33
N LEU A 52 -14.14 8.39 -0.90
CA LEU A 52 -14.34 8.82 -2.28
C LEU A 52 -14.14 7.64 -3.24
N MET A 53 -13.04 6.89 -3.11
CA MET A 53 -12.78 5.71 -3.94
C MET A 53 -13.88 4.66 -3.82
N ARG A 54 -14.39 4.42 -2.60
CA ARG A 54 -15.53 3.49 -2.38
C ARG A 54 -16.82 3.95 -3.02
N CYS A 55 -17.04 5.25 -3.15
CA CYS A 55 -18.17 5.78 -3.91
C CYS A 55 -17.99 5.54 -5.41
N VAL A 56 -16.79 5.78 -5.94
CA VAL A 56 -16.50 5.61 -7.38
C VAL A 56 -16.55 4.16 -7.82
N ASN A 57 -16.01 3.22 -7.02
CA ASN A 57 -16.04 1.79 -7.35
C ASN A 57 -17.33 1.06 -6.95
N GLY A 58 -18.34 1.79 -6.44
CA GLY A 58 -19.65 1.25 -6.12
C GLY A 58 -19.73 0.47 -4.81
N LEU A 59 -18.64 0.31 -4.03
CA LEU A 59 -18.72 -0.29 -2.70
C LEU A 59 -19.62 0.52 -1.76
N ILE A 60 -19.76 1.81 -2.00
CA ILE A 60 -20.80 2.66 -1.45
C ILE A 60 -21.81 2.91 -2.58
N PRO A 61 -23.10 2.61 -2.41
CA PRO A 61 -23.76 2.15 -1.18
C PRO A 61 -23.90 0.63 -1.03
N HIS A 62 -23.38 -0.19 -1.95
CA HIS A 62 -23.66 -1.63 -1.99
C HIS A 62 -23.18 -2.39 -0.76
N THR A 63 -21.96 -2.11 -0.31
CA THR A 63 -21.33 -2.77 0.86
C THR A 63 -21.37 -1.88 2.09
N TYR A 64 -21.08 -0.60 1.94
CA TYR A 64 -21.05 0.36 3.04
C TYR A 64 -22.30 1.22 3.03
N ARG A 65 -23.11 1.12 4.08
CA ARG A 65 -24.37 1.84 4.21
C ARG A 65 -24.18 3.23 4.80
N GLY A 66 -24.92 4.20 4.26
CA GLY A 66 -24.88 5.58 4.72
C GLY A 66 -25.82 6.45 3.91
N PHE A 67 -25.75 7.74 4.15
CA PHE A 67 -26.45 8.74 3.38
C PHE A 67 -25.51 9.32 2.34
N MET A 68 -25.85 9.16 1.06
CA MET A 68 -25.11 9.65 -0.10
C MET A 68 -25.92 10.70 -0.83
N GLN A 69 -25.29 11.80 -1.22
CA GLN A 69 -25.85 12.85 -2.08
C GLN A 69 -24.89 13.12 -3.24
N GLY A 70 -25.38 13.86 -4.24
CA GLY A 70 -24.62 14.16 -5.45
C GLY A 70 -24.69 13.01 -6.47
N GLU A 71 -23.83 13.08 -7.48
CA GLU A 71 -23.86 12.20 -8.62
C GLU A 71 -22.45 11.75 -9.05
N ILE A 72 -22.35 10.51 -9.50
CA ILE A 72 -21.16 9.95 -10.12
C ILE A 72 -21.58 9.41 -11.49
N GLU A 73 -20.85 9.79 -12.52
CA GLU A 73 -21.03 9.31 -13.87
C GLU A 73 -19.78 8.59 -14.39
N LEU A 74 -19.97 7.45 -15.03
CA LEU A 74 -18.95 6.73 -15.77
C LEU A 74 -19.32 6.82 -17.26
N TYR A 75 -18.46 7.44 -18.07
CA TYR A 75 -18.74 7.65 -19.49
C TYR A 75 -20.11 8.26 -19.78
N GLY A 76 -20.49 9.28 -18.99
CA GLY A 76 -21.77 9.99 -19.09
C GLY A 76 -22.99 9.20 -18.63
N LYS A 77 -22.82 8.03 -18.02
CA LYS A 77 -23.90 7.23 -17.41
C LYS A 77 -23.81 7.29 -15.88
N SER A 78 -24.92 7.64 -15.24
CA SER A 78 -25.00 7.66 -13.78
C SER A 78 -24.79 6.26 -13.21
N VAL A 79 -23.94 6.14 -12.19
CA VAL A 79 -23.75 4.87 -11.47
C VAL A 79 -24.93 4.51 -10.58
N LYS A 80 -25.87 5.43 -10.39
CA LYS A 80 -27.06 5.20 -9.59
C LYS A 80 -27.94 4.13 -10.24
N GLY A 81 -28.07 2.98 -9.59
CA GLY A 81 -28.80 1.83 -10.09
C GLY A 81 -27.94 0.81 -10.87
N MET A 82 -26.67 1.08 -11.11
CA MET A 82 -25.74 0.07 -11.65
C MET A 82 -25.41 -0.95 -10.57
N GLY A 83 -25.28 -2.22 -10.97
CA GLY A 83 -24.75 -3.27 -10.10
C GLY A 83 -23.22 -3.18 -9.98
N LEU A 84 -22.64 -3.80 -8.92
CA LEU A 84 -21.20 -3.86 -8.74
C LEU A 84 -20.47 -4.48 -9.96
N ALA A 85 -21.08 -5.51 -10.57
CA ALA A 85 -20.52 -6.15 -11.76
C ALA A 85 -20.42 -5.21 -12.97
N ASP A 86 -21.40 -4.30 -13.12
CA ASP A 86 -21.36 -3.32 -14.21
C ASP A 86 -20.32 -2.23 -13.97
N ILE A 87 -20.22 -1.76 -12.71
CA ILE A 87 -19.20 -0.77 -12.32
C ILE A 87 -17.80 -1.37 -12.47
N SER A 88 -17.59 -2.63 -12.04
CA SER A 88 -16.28 -3.30 -12.09
C SER A 88 -15.75 -3.55 -13.50
N ARG A 89 -16.59 -3.51 -14.52
CA ARG A 89 -16.17 -3.56 -15.93
C ARG A 89 -15.50 -2.26 -16.39
N HIS A 90 -15.80 -1.15 -15.73
CA HIS A 90 -15.23 0.17 -16.04
C HIS A 90 -14.15 0.56 -15.05
N VAL A 91 -14.29 0.18 -13.79
CA VAL A 91 -13.48 0.66 -12.66
C VAL A 91 -12.76 -0.52 -12.00
N GLY A 92 -11.47 -0.64 -12.25
CA GLY A 92 -10.58 -1.53 -11.51
C GLY A 92 -10.07 -0.88 -10.23
N THR A 93 -9.91 -1.66 -9.17
CA THR A 93 -9.40 -1.14 -7.88
C THR A 93 -8.26 -2.01 -7.36
N LEU A 94 -7.10 -1.40 -7.08
CA LEU A 94 -6.01 -2.01 -6.36
C LEU A 94 -6.02 -1.49 -4.92
N LEU A 95 -6.14 -2.42 -3.96
CA LEU A 95 -6.23 -2.10 -2.54
C LEU A 95 -4.84 -1.86 -1.92
N GLN A 96 -4.81 -1.13 -0.80
CA GLN A 96 -3.60 -0.84 -0.02
C GLN A 96 -2.81 -2.09 0.41
N ASP A 97 -3.51 -3.17 0.73
CA ASP A 97 -2.92 -4.43 1.17
C ASP A 97 -3.22 -5.53 0.12
N PRO A 98 -2.26 -5.86 -0.76
CA PRO A 98 -2.44 -6.89 -1.77
C PRO A 98 -2.77 -8.26 -1.17
N GLU A 99 -2.30 -8.57 0.05
CA GLU A 99 -2.58 -9.84 0.71
C GLU A 99 -4.07 -10.02 1.03
N ARG A 100 -4.82 -8.92 1.19
CA ARG A 100 -6.27 -8.96 1.37
C ARG A 100 -7.04 -9.09 0.07
N GLN A 101 -6.41 -8.78 -1.04
CA GLN A 101 -7.02 -8.85 -2.37
C GLN A 101 -6.80 -10.22 -3.00
N ILE A 102 -5.64 -10.85 -2.77
CA ILE A 102 -5.28 -12.14 -3.33
C ILE A 102 -6.03 -13.27 -2.62
N LEU A 103 -6.83 -14.01 -3.38
CA LEU A 103 -7.64 -15.15 -2.93
C LEU A 103 -7.17 -16.48 -3.53
N GLY A 104 -6.58 -16.44 -4.71
CA GLY A 104 -6.11 -17.62 -5.45
C GLY A 104 -4.84 -18.22 -4.87
N THR A 105 -4.78 -19.54 -4.77
CA THR A 105 -3.57 -20.26 -4.32
C THR A 105 -2.42 -20.14 -5.30
N TYR A 106 -2.70 -20.17 -6.60
CA TYR A 106 -1.72 -20.01 -7.68
C TYR A 106 -1.93 -18.69 -8.41
N VAL A 107 -0.84 -18.10 -8.88
CA VAL A 107 -0.86 -16.79 -9.59
C VAL A 107 -1.83 -16.79 -10.76
N ILE A 108 -1.81 -17.83 -11.62
CA ILE A 108 -2.73 -17.88 -12.76
C ILE A 108 -4.20 -17.91 -12.32
N ASN A 109 -4.52 -18.63 -11.22
CA ASN A 109 -5.89 -18.70 -10.71
C ASN A 109 -6.34 -17.36 -10.13
N GLU A 110 -5.44 -16.66 -9.44
CA GLU A 110 -5.71 -15.32 -8.93
C GLU A 110 -6.05 -14.36 -10.07
N VAL A 111 -5.24 -14.33 -11.13
CA VAL A 111 -5.47 -13.44 -12.27
C VAL A 111 -6.75 -13.79 -13.03
N CYS A 112 -7.09 -15.06 -13.15
CA CYS A 112 -8.34 -15.50 -13.78
C CYS A 112 -9.59 -15.23 -12.95
N PHE A 113 -9.49 -14.98 -11.64
CA PHE A 113 -10.62 -14.95 -10.72
C PHE A 113 -11.73 -13.98 -11.13
N GLY A 114 -11.36 -12.77 -11.59
CA GLY A 114 -12.32 -11.77 -12.06
C GLY A 114 -13.08 -12.24 -13.30
N LEU A 115 -12.39 -12.83 -14.27
CA LEU A 115 -12.98 -13.34 -15.51
C LEU A 115 -13.90 -14.54 -15.25
N GLU A 116 -13.49 -15.42 -14.34
CA GLU A 116 -14.30 -16.57 -13.89
C GLU A 116 -15.61 -16.10 -13.26
N SER A 117 -15.54 -15.07 -12.42
CA SER A 117 -16.71 -14.45 -11.78
C SER A 117 -17.70 -13.85 -12.78
N LEU A 118 -17.23 -13.46 -13.97
CA LEU A 118 -18.06 -13.01 -15.10
C LEU A 118 -18.57 -14.14 -15.99
N GLY A 119 -18.21 -15.40 -15.68
CA GLY A 119 -18.63 -16.59 -16.45
C GLY A 119 -17.89 -16.77 -17.77
N MET A 120 -16.67 -16.22 -17.91
CA MET A 120 -15.87 -16.37 -19.14
C MET A 120 -15.39 -17.82 -19.28
N PRO A 121 -15.41 -18.42 -20.49
CA PRO A 121 -14.87 -19.75 -20.72
C PRO A 121 -13.37 -19.84 -20.42
N ARG A 122 -12.93 -20.98 -19.86
CA ARG A 122 -11.53 -21.17 -19.46
C ARG A 122 -10.54 -20.99 -20.63
N GLU A 123 -10.93 -21.37 -21.82
CA GLU A 123 -10.12 -21.27 -23.04
C GLU A 123 -9.81 -19.80 -23.41
N GLU A 124 -10.68 -18.88 -23.03
CA GLU A 124 -10.49 -17.43 -23.23
C GLU A 124 -9.77 -16.76 -22.04
N MET A 125 -10.01 -17.25 -20.80
CA MET A 125 -9.43 -16.67 -19.59
C MET A 125 -7.91 -16.82 -19.54
N ILE A 126 -7.39 -18.03 -19.82
CA ILE A 126 -5.96 -18.32 -19.69
C ILE A 126 -5.09 -17.42 -20.57
N PRO A 127 -5.35 -17.27 -21.88
CA PRO A 127 -4.56 -16.36 -22.71
C PRO A 127 -4.59 -14.92 -22.23
N ARG A 128 -5.74 -14.41 -21.78
CA ARG A 128 -5.86 -13.05 -21.25
C ARG A 128 -5.07 -12.86 -19.96
N ALA A 129 -5.12 -13.86 -19.05
CA ALA A 129 -4.36 -13.83 -17.82
C ALA A 129 -2.85 -13.86 -18.07
N GLU A 130 -2.39 -14.68 -19.04
CA GLU A 130 -0.98 -14.71 -19.44
C GLU A 130 -0.53 -13.37 -20.06
N MET A 131 -1.34 -12.74 -20.90
CA MET A 131 -1.06 -11.40 -21.43
C MET A 131 -0.96 -10.34 -20.32
N ALA A 132 -1.86 -10.39 -19.32
CA ALA A 132 -1.80 -9.46 -18.18
C ALA A 132 -0.53 -9.66 -17.34
N LEU A 133 -0.10 -10.92 -17.12
CA LEU A 133 1.14 -11.26 -16.43
C LEU A 133 2.37 -10.82 -17.23
N GLU A 134 2.35 -10.99 -18.55
CA GLU A 134 3.44 -10.57 -19.45
C GLU A 134 3.61 -9.05 -19.46
N ARG A 135 2.51 -8.31 -19.52
CA ARG A 135 2.49 -6.83 -19.46
C ARG A 135 3.16 -6.27 -18.21
N LEU A 136 3.07 -7.00 -17.09
CA LEU A 136 3.70 -6.62 -15.82
C LEU A 136 5.06 -7.31 -15.58
N HIS A 137 5.60 -8.01 -16.59
CA HIS A 137 6.88 -8.75 -16.55
C HIS A 137 6.94 -9.82 -15.45
N ILE A 138 5.81 -10.47 -15.13
CA ILE A 138 5.70 -11.51 -14.10
C ILE A 138 5.13 -12.85 -14.63
N LEU A 139 5.15 -13.07 -15.95
CA LEU A 139 4.67 -14.34 -16.53
C LEU A 139 5.43 -15.56 -15.96
N HIS A 140 6.69 -15.40 -15.56
CA HIS A 140 7.50 -16.44 -14.93
C HIS A 140 6.95 -16.90 -13.56
N LEU A 141 6.03 -16.13 -12.96
CA LEU A 141 5.36 -16.49 -11.70
C LEU A 141 4.07 -17.29 -11.90
N ARG A 142 3.63 -17.49 -13.14
CA ARG A 142 2.32 -18.05 -13.52
C ARG A 142 1.87 -19.25 -12.69
N ASP A 143 2.76 -20.22 -12.52
CA ASP A 143 2.49 -21.50 -11.84
C ASP A 143 2.98 -21.51 -10.38
N LYS A 144 3.45 -20.36 -9.86
CA LYS A 144 3.90 -20.21 -8.48
C LYS A 144 2.72 -20.02 -7.53
N GLU A 145 2.84 -20.55 -6.31
CA GLU A 145 1.87 -20.27 -5.26
C GLU A 145 2.01 -18.84 -4.75
N THR A 146 0.89 -18.13 -4.62
CA THR A 146 0.85 -16.71 -4.27
C THR A 146 1.49 -16.38 -2.92
N HIS A 147 1.41 -17.30 -1.96
CA HIS A 147 1.99 -17.07 -0.63
C HIS A 147 3.52 -17.14 -0.58
N TYR A 148 4.17 -17.73 -1.60
CA TYR A 148 5.63 -17.74 -1.74
C TYR A 148 6.17 -16.58 -2.56
N THR A 149 5.34 -15.60 -2.90
CA THR A 149 5.75 -14.39 -3.63
C THR A 149 6.13 -13.25 -2.69
N SER A 150 7.05 -12.40 -3.12
CA SER A 150 7.44 -11.17 -2.40
C SER A 150 6.31 -10.14 -2.39
N GLY A 151 6.39 -9.13 -1.53
CA GLY A 151 5.39 -8.05 -1.47
C GLY A 151 5.23 -7.31 -2.80
N GLY A 152 6.32 -7.03 -3.51
CA GLY A 152 6.27 -6.40 -4.84
C GLY A 152 5.66 -7.33 -5.91
N GLU A 153 6.00 -8.63 -5.89
CA GLU A 153 5.36 -9.63 -6.76
C GLU A 153 3.87 -9.74 -6.48
N LYS A 154 3.45 -9.79 -5.21
CA LYS A 154 2.03 -9.81 -4.81
C LYS A 154 1.27 -8.61 -5.35
N GLN A 155 1.88 -7.43 -5.29
CA GLN A 155 1.25 -6.23 -5.83
C GLN A 155 1.06 -6.30 -7.34
N LYS A 156 2.08 -6.76 -8.07
CA LYS A 156 1.98 -6.97 -9.53
C LYS A 156 0.94 -8.04 -9.87
N ILE A 157 0.84 -9.12 -9.07
CA ILE A 157 -0.18 -10.17 -9.23
C ILE A 157 -1.59 -9.59 -9.02
N ALA A 158 -1.82 -8.84 -7.93
CA ALA A 158 -3.09 -8.19 -7.68
C ALA A 158 -3.46 -7.20 -8.80
N LEU A 159 -2.46 -6.43 -9.29
CA LEU A 159 -2.65 -5.52 -10.43
C LEU A 159 -3.00 -6.29 -11.71
N ALA A 160 -2.35 -7.43 -11.99
CA ALA A 160 -2.70 -8.29 -13.14
C ALA A 160 -4.15 -8.78 -13.06
N GLY A 161 -4.59 -9.20 -11.85
CA GLY A 161 -5.98 -9.61 -11.61
C GLY A 161 -7.01 -8.50 -11.82
N VAL A 162 -6.59 -7.23 -11.70
CA VAL A 162 -7.43 -6.08 -12.04
C VAL A 162 -7.38 -5.78 -13.54
N LEU A 163 -6.18 -5.76 -14.13
CA LEU A 163 -5.97 -5.38 -15.54
C LEU A 163 -6.55 -6.39 -16.52
N VAL A 164 -6.63 -7.68 -16.16
CA VAL A 164 -7.22 -8.74 -17.00
C VAL A 164 -8.70 -8.48 -17.34
N MET A 165 -9.37 -7.67 -16.51
CA MET A 165 -10.76 -7.21 -16.72
C MET A 165 -10.86 -6.06 -17.73
N GLU A 166 -9.73 -5.53 -18.21
CA GLU A 166 -9.63 -4.41 -19.15
C GLU A 166 -10.41 -3.16 -18.67
N PRO A 167 -10.26 -2.73 -17.41
CA PRO A 167 -10.95 -1.55 -16.94
C PRO A 167 -10.43 -0.30 -17.67
N SER A 168 -11.28 0.69 -17.83
CA SER A 168 -10.91 1.99 -18.39
C SER A 168 -10.49 3.02 -17.34
N ILE A 169 -10.80 2.75 -16.07
CA ILE A 169 -10.40 3.55 -14.92
C ILE A 169 -9.72 2.63 -13.91
N LEU A 170 -8.56 3.05 -13.40
CA LEU A 170 -7.83 2.35 -12.35
C LEU A 170 -7.78 3.22 -11.08
N LEU A 171 -8.32 2.70 -9.99
CA LEU A 171 -8.23 3.28 -8.67
C LEU A 171 -7.11 2.59 -7.89
N LEU A 172 -6.14 3.35 -7.41
CA LEU A 172 -4.99 2.86 -6.65
C LEU A 172 -5.04 3.45 -5.23
N ASP A 173 -5.36 2.62 -4.21
CA ASP A 173 -5.47 3.07 -2.81
C ASP A 173 -4.18 2.77 -2.05
N GLU A 174 -3.30 3.75 -1.92
CA GLU A 174 -2.00 3.70 -1.23
C GLU A 174 -1.13 2.50 -1.68
N PRO A 175 -0.94 2.30 -2.99
CA PRO A 175 -0.27 1.09 -3.50
C PRO A 175 1.20 0.99 -3.09
N LEU A 176 1.83 2.05 -2.61
CA LEU A 176 3.23 2.05 -2.23
C LEU A 176 3.47 1.74 -0.74
N ALA A 177 2.41 1.61 0.07
CA ALA A 177 2.51 1.55 1.54
C ALA A 177 3.38 0.39 2.05
N SER A 178 3.32 -0.77 1.39
CA SER A 178 4.04 -2.00 1.81
C SER A 178 5.33 -2.25 1.03
N LEU A 179 5.71 -1.36 0.10
CA LEU A 179 6.84 -1.54 -0.78
C LEU A 179 8.12 -0.88 -0.26
N ASP A 180 9.24 -1.54 -0.47
CA ASP A 180 10.55 -0.90 -0.36
C ASP A 180 10.75 0.12 -1.50
N PRO A 181 11.75 1.03 -1.39
CA PRO A 181 11.92 2.12 -2.34
C PRO A 181 12.15 1.67 -3.79
N ALA A 182 12.80 0.52 -4.02
CA ALA A 182 13.04 0.00 -5.37
C ALA A 182 11.75 -0.52 -5.99
N SER A 183 11.02 -1.38 -5.26
CA SER A 183 9.72 -1.91 -5.68
C SER A 183 8.67 -0.81 -5.87
N ALA A 184 8.68 0.22 -5.02
CA ALA A 184 7.79 1.38 -5.16
C ALA A 184 8.05 2.15 -6.46
N ARG A 185 9.33 2.33 -6.81
CA ARG A 185 9.72 3.00 -8.07
C ARG A 185 9.27 2.21 -9.30
N GLU A 186 9.46 0.89 -9.29
CA GLU A 186 8.99 0.01 -10.38
C GLU A 186 7.46 0.08 -10.54
N ALA A 187 6.72 0.04 -9.44
CA ALA A 187 5.26 0.15 -9.47
C ALA A 187 4.80 1.50 -10.06
N LEU A 188 5.44 2.60 -9.66
CA LEU A 188 5.13 3.93 -10.19
C LEU A 188 5.38 4.03 -11.70
N LEU A 189 6.49 3.46 -12.20
CA LEU A 189 6.77 3.44 -13.63
C LEU A 189 5.71 2.63 -14.38
N ALA A 190 5.32 1.46 -13.87
CA ALA A 190 4.25 0.67 -14.46
C ALA A 190 2.91 1.44 -14.50
N PHE A 191 2.56 2.19 -13.44
CA PHE A 191 1.35 3.03 -13.46
C PHE A 191 1.44 4.15 -14.52
N ARG A 192 2.62 4.75 -14.71
CA ARG A 192 2.83 5.76 -15.77
C ARG A 192 2.66 5.15 -17.16
N GLU A 193 3.28 4.01 -17.41
CA GLU A 193 3.14 3.28 -18.69
C GLU A 193 1.67 2.95 -18.99
N LEU A 194 0.92 2.46 -18.00
CA LEU A 194 -0.51 2.19 -18.15
C LEU A 194 -1.32 3.46 -18.49
N ALA A 195 -0.99 4.59 -17.89
CA ALA A 195 -1.66 5.86 -18.21
C ALA A 195 -1.29 6.34 -19.61
N ASP A 196 -0.03 6.23 -20.03
CA ASP A 196 0.43 6.57 -21.38
C ASP A 196 -0.23 5.69 -22.47
N GLU A 197 -0.63 4.46 -22.12
CA GLU A 197 -1.41 3.57 -22.97
C GLU A 197 -2.92 3.91 -22.99
N GLY A 198 -3.37 4.92 -22.25
CA GLY A 198 -4.74 5.43 -22.25
C GLY A 198 -5.60 5.03 -21.07
N LEU A 199 -5.05 4.32 -20.06
CA LEU A 199 -5.78 3.99 -18.84
C LEU A 199 -5.88 5.22 -17.93
N SER A 200 -7.09 5.62 -17.56
CA SER A 200 -7.29 6.75 -16.64
C SER A 200 -7.04 6.30 -15.19
N ILE A 201 -6.15 6.98 -14.47
CA ILE A 201 -5.69 6.54 -13.14
C ILE A 201 -5.98 7.59 -12.07
N LEU A 202 -6.67 7.19 -11.00
CA LEU A 202 -6.76 7.95 -9.75
C LEU A 202 -5.91 7.27 -8.68
N LEU A 203 -4.76 7.87 -8.39
CA LEU A 203 -3.76 7.36 -7.46
C LEU A 203 -3.86 8.09 -6.12
N VAL A 204 -4.25 7.39 -5.06
CA VAL A 204 -4.22 7.88 -3.69
C VAL A 204 -2.88 7.54 -3.07
N GLU A 205 -2.14 8.55 -2.61
CA GLU A 205 -0.85 8.34 -1.94
C GLU A 205 -0.52 9.39 -0.89
N HIS A 206 0.20 8.96 0.15
CA HIS A 206 0.79 9.84 1.16
C HIS A 206 2.25 10.19 0.84
N ARG A 207 2.92 9.36 0.04
CA ARG A 207 4.31 9.53 -0.41
C ARG A 207 4.35 10.41 -1.66
N VAL A 208 3.86 11.64 -1.51
CA VAL A 208 3.71 12.59 -2.62
C VAL A 208 5.02 12.77 -3.40
N GLU A 209 6.17 12.89 -2.70
CA GLU A 209 7.49 13.04 -3.33
C GLU A 209 7.82 11.93 -4.36
N ASP A 210 7.42 10.69 -4.06
CA ASP A 210 7.69 9.58 -4.96
C ASP A 210 6.79 9.65 -6.21
N VAL A 211 5.50 9.99 -6.04
CA VAL A 211 4.54 10.11 -7.14
C VAL A 211 4.85 11.27 -8.07
N LEU A 212 5.38 12.38 -7.55
CA LEU A 212 5.73 13.53 -8.39
C LEU A 212 6.79 13.19 -9.45
N ARG A 213 7.58 12.12 -9.25
CA ARG A 213 8.59 11.67 -10.23
C ARG A 213 8.00 11.09 -11.51
N ILE A 214 6.75 10.67 -11.49
CA ILE A 214 6.04 10.15 -12.66
C ILE A 214 5.13 11.19 -13.31
N HIS A 215 5.28 12.47 -12.94
CA HIS A 215 4.62 13.62 -13.54
C HIS A 215 3.10 13.45 -13.71
N PRO A 216 2.34 13.39 -12.61
CA PRO A 216 0.87 13.36 -12.71
C PRO A 216 0.37 14.62 -13.40
N GLU A 217 -0.60 14.47 -14.32
CA GLU A 217 -1.18 15.59 -15.07
C GLU A 217 -2.01 16.50 -14.19
N LYS A 218 -2.55 15.95 -13.08
CA LYS A 218 -3.37 16.71 -12.13
C LYS A 218 -3.11 16.24 -10.73
N VAL A 219 -3.19 17.15 -9.78
CA VAL A 219 -3.13 16.84 -8.36
C VAL A 219 -4.35 17.39 -7.66
N ILE A 220 -4.96 16.59 -6.81
CA ILE A 220 -6.09 16.95 -5.95
C ILE A 220 -5.63 16.82 -4.50
N TYR A 221 -5.84 17.87 -3.69
CA TYR A 221 -5.56 17.81 -2.26
C TYR A 221 -6.85 17.84 -1.45
N MET A 222 -7.04 16.80 -0.64
CA MET A 222 -8.20 16.68 0.26
C MET A 222 -7.81 16.97 1.71
N ASP A 223 -8.63 17.75 2.37
CA ASP A 223 -8.59 17.95 3.83
C ASP A 223 -10.01 17.97 4.40
N ASN A 224 -10.20 17.31 5.55
CA ASN A 224 -11.46 17.28 6.29
C ASN A 224 -12.70 16.96 5.42
N GLY A 225 -12.58 16.00 4.50
CA GLY A 225 -13.67 15.54 3.65
C GLY A 225 -13.99 16.39 2.43
N ARG A 226 -13.20 17.43 2.14
CA ARG A 226 -13.38 18.36 1.02
C ARG A 226 -12.14 18.43 0.14
N ILE A 227 -12.31 18.76 -1.13
CA ILE A 227 -11.21 19.16 -2.00
C ILE A 227 -10.87 20.60 -1.69
N THR A 228 -9.63 20.85 -1.28
CA THR A 228 -9.12 22.18 -0.94
C THR A 228 -8.17 22.75 -2.00
N TYR A 229 -7.65 21.87 -2.87
CA TYR A 229 -6.86 22.26 -4.03
C TYR A 229 -7.07 21.25 -5.16
N GLU A 230 -7.18 21.73 -6.38
CA GLU A 230 -7.14 20.97 -7.63
C GLU A 230 -6.33 21.78 -8.65
N GLY A 231 -5.32 21.16 -9.24
CA GLY A 231 -4.45 21.85 -10.20
C GLY A 231 -3.17 21.08 -10.50
N ASP A 232 -2.11 21.82 -10.75
CA ASP A 232 -0.79 21.29 -11.04
C ASP A 232 0.03 20.95 -9.77
N VAL A 233 1.21 20.37 -10.00
CA VAL A 233 2.14 20.00 -8.91
C VAL A 233 2.65 21.23 -8.17
N ASP A 234 2.96 22.32 -8.86
CA ASP A 234 3.57 23.50 -8.25
C ASP A 234 2.61 24.16 -7.26
N GLY A 235 1.35 24.33 -7.64
CA GLY A 235 0.33 24.85 -6.74
C GLY A 235 0.07 23.93 -5.54
N LEU A 236 0.12 22.60 -5.70
CA LEU A 236 0.09 21.68 -4.54
C LEU A 236 1.24 21.97 -3.58
N LEU A 237 2.47 22.08 -4.11
CA LEU A 237 3.67 22.30 -3.30
C LEU A 237 3.64 23.64 -2.55
N GLU A 238 2.85 24.60 -3.02
CA GLU A 238 2.65 25.89 -2.34
C GLU A 238 1.52 25.86 -1.31
N THR A 239 0.43 25.13 -1.59
CA THR A 239 -0.81 25.20 -0.78
C THR A 239 -0.91 24.10 0.28
N ALA A 240 -0.41 22.89 -0.01
CA ALA A 240 -0.56 21.75 0.90
C ALA A 240 0.13 21.96 2.25
N ASP A 241 -0.49 21.47 3.32
CA ASP A 241 0.09 21.51 4.67
C ASP A 241 1.18 20.45 4.81
N TYR A 242 2.45 20.88 4.78
CA TYR A 242 3.62 20.00 4.89
C TYR A 242 3.75 19.34 6.27
N THR A 243 2.96 19.72 7.26
CA THR A 243 2.91 19.03 8.57
C THR A 243 1.99 17.81 8.52
N ARG A 244 1.10 17.74 7.53
CA ARG A 244 0.09 16.69 7.38
C ARG A 244 0.37 15.70 6.26
N ILE A 245 1.11 16.11 5.22
CA ILE A 245 1.51 15.23 4.12
C ILE A 245 3.01 15.34 3.87
N LYS A 246 3.61 14.25 3.41
CA LYS A 246 5.04 14.20 3.10
C LYS A 246 5.31 14.85 1.74
N LEU A 247 5.71 16.11 1.76
CA LEU A 247 6.19 16.85 0.59
C LEU A 247 7.69 16.63 0.36
N PRO A 248 8.22 16.93 -0.85
CA PRO A 248 9.66 16.93 -1.11
C PRO A 248 10.43 17.77 -0.11
N ALA A 249 11.56 17.24 0.37
CA ALA A 249 12.37 17.89 1.41
C ALA A 249 12.78 19.32 1.02
N GLN A 250 13.11 19.57 -0.25
CA GLN A 250 13.46 20.92 -0.74
C GLN A 250 12.30 21.90 -0.57
N THR A 251 11.06 21.47 -0.85
CA THR A 251 9.86 22.30 -0.66
C THR A 251 9.65 22.62 0.81
N VAL A 252 9.76 21.60 1.68
CA VAL A 252 9.63 21.80 3.14
C VAL A 252 10.67 22.77 3.65
N LEU A 253 11.94 22.62 3.27
CA LEU A 253 13.03 23.53 3.66
C LEU A 253 12.78 24.96 3.16
N ARG A 254 12.32 25.13 1.91
CA ARG A 254 11.98 26.44 1.34
C ARG A 254 10.88 27.12 2.13
N ARG A 255 9.80 26.40 2.45
CA ARG A 255 8.62 26.92 3.16
C ARG A 255 8.87 27.12 4.66
N ALA A 256 9.72 26.32 5.28
CA ALA A 256 10.12 26.44 6.68
C ALA A 256 11.15 27.56 6.92
N LYS A 257 11.67 28.21 5.86
CA LYS A 257 12.68 29.27 5.97
C LYS A 257 12.14 30.44 6.81
N GLY A 258 12.82 30.70 7.93
CA GLY A 258 12.39 31.71 8.91
C GLY A 258 11.54 31.18 10.08
N SER A 259 11.16 29.90 10.07
CA SER A 259 10.57 29.29 11.27
C SER A 259 11.64 29.12 12.35
N PRO A 260 11.31 29.38 13.64
CA PRO A 260 12.27 29.21 14.71
C PRO A 260 12.68 27.71 14.79
N TYR A 261 13.92 27.43 14.45
CA TYR A 261 14.50 26.11 14.63
C TYR A 261 14.79 25.90 16.11
N LYS A 262 14.13 24.93 16.71
CA LYS A 262 14.44 24.47 18.04
C LYS A 262 15.39 23.29 17.92
N GLU A 263 16.65 23.52 18.23
CA GLU A 263 17.63 22.45 18.22
C GLU A 263 17.22 21.42 19.28
N PHE A 264 16.87 20.22 18.84
CA PHE A 264 16.50 19.14 19.71
C PHE A 264 17.76 18.31 19.96
N HIS A 265 18.32 18.47 21.13
CA HIS A 265 19.40 17.59 21.62
C HIS A 265 18.76 16.49 22.48
N PRO A 266 18.49 15.30 21.93
CA PRO A 266 18.04 14.20 22.76
C PRO A 266 19.14 13.89 23.78
N ALA A 267 18.81 13.86 25.05
CA ALA A 267 19.69 13.29 26.05
C ALA A 267 19.82 11.79 25.76
N VAL A 268 20.85 11.43 24.98
CA VAL A 268 21.19 10.02 24.75
C VAL A 268 21.82 9.54 26.04
N PRO A 269 21.23 8.58 26.79
CA PRO A 269 21.86 7.98 27.93
C PRO A 269 23.24 7.46 27.55
N ALA A 270 24.25 7.71 28.38
CA ALA A 270 25.56 7.12 28.16
C ALA A 270 25.40 5.59 28.27
N LEU A 271 25.55 4.92 27.12
CA LEU A 271 25.52 3.46 27.06
C LEU A 271 26.77 2.92 27.76
N ASP A 272 26.60 2.00 28.71
CA ASP A 272 27.71 1.25 29.27
C ASP A 272 28.07 0.08 28.36
N PRO A 273 29.17 0.18 27.58
CA PRO A 273 29.59 -0.86 26.65
C PRO A 273 29.99 -2.17 27.33
N THR A 274 30.20 -2.13 28.67
CA THR A 274 30.58 -3.30 29.48
C THR A 274 29.36 -4.01 30.05
N SER A 275 28.16 -3.42 29.96
CA SER A 275 26.93 -4.03 30.46
C SER A 275 26.57 -5.31 29.69
N GLN A 276 26.01 -6.28 30.40
CA GLN A 276 25.54 -7.52 29.77
C GLN A 276 24.43 -7.21 28.76
N PRO A 277 24.50 -7.73 27.51
CA PRO A 277 23.45 -7.55 26.55
C PRO A 277 22.12 -8.17 27.02
N LEU A 278 21.02 -7.46 26.78
CA LEU A 278 19.68 -8.00 26.99
C LEU A 278 19.33 -9.04 25.91
N VAL A 279 19.75 -8.78 24.67
CA VAL A 279 19.63 -9.73 23.55
C VAL A 279 20.99 -9.84 22.88
N SER A 280 21.46 -11.07 22.61
CA SER A 280 22.72 -11.31 21.90
C SER A 280 22.53 -12.37 20.83
N PHE A 281 22.87 -12.02 19.60
CA PHE A 281 22.96 -12.93 18.46
C PHE A 281 24.42 -13.31 18.28
N GLN A 282 24.73 -14.60 18.22
CA GLN A 282 26.06 -15.12 18.08
C GLN A 282 26.10 -16.10 16.92
N ASP A 283 26.67 -15.64 15.80
CA ASP A 283 26.83 -16.38 14.54
C ASP A 283 25.53 -17.03 14.06
N VAL A 284 24.43 -16.27 14.09
CA VAL A 284 23.09 -16.78 13.82
C VAL A 284 22.82 -16.91 12.35
N SER A 285 22.60 -18.15 11.88
CA SER A 285 22.06 -18.43 10.55
C SER A 285 20.69 -19.09 10.68
N PHE A 286 19.82 -18.85 9.67
CA PHE A 286 18.45 -19.36 9.69
C PHE A 286 17.91 -19.65 8.29
N ARG A 287 17.21 -20.78 8.15
CA ARG A 287 16.35 -21.14 7.02
C ARG A 287 15.01 -21.66 7.54
N TYR A 288 13.94 -21.40 6.79
CA TYR A 288 12.59 -21.83 7.18
C TYR A 288 12.37 -23.33 7.03
N LYS A 289 12.98 -23.96 6.00
CA LYS A 289 12.95 -25.40 5.75
C LYS A 289 14.35 -25.87 5.32
N ALA A 290 14.64 -27.15 5.50
CA ALA A 290 15.95 -27.73 5.21
C ALA A 290 16.39 -27.56 3.73
N ASP A 291 15.43 -27.55 2.82
CA ASP A 291 15.59 -27.44 1.37
C ASP A 291 15.49 -25.99 0.84
N THR A 292 15.26 -25.00 1.73
CA THR A 292 15.19 -23.59 1.32
C THR A 292 16.53 -22.87 1.53
N PRO A 293 16.78 -21.80 0.75
CA PRO A 293 17.93 -20.93 0.98
C PRO A 293 17.95 -20.36 2.41
N GLU A 294 19.13 -20.08 2.90
CA GLU A 294 19.28 -19.33 4.16
C GLU A 294 18.76 -17.91 4.02
N VAL A 295 18.07 -17.45 5.06
CA VAL A 295 17.53 -16.08 5.16
C VAL A 295 18.41 -15.20 6.03
N LEU A 296 19.07 -15.79 7.05
CA LEU A 296 20.06 -15.13 7.89
C LEU A 296 21.39 -15.85 7.78
N HIS A 297 22.46 -15.08 7.67
CA HIS A 297 23.82 -15.58 7.44
C HIS A 297 24.77 -15.01 8.49
N GLY A 298 25.11 -15.78 9.53
CA GLY A 298 26.11 -15.44 10.52
C GLY A 298 25.87 -14.10 11.24
N ILE A 299 24.62 -13.80 11.63
CA ILE A 299 24.28 -12.54 12.31
C ILE A 299 24.91 -12.47 13.69
N ASN A 300 25.66 -11.38 13.93
CA ASN A 300 26.21 -11.00 15.22
C ASN A 300 25.67 -9.63 15.61
N LEU A 301 24.97 -9.55 16.74
CA LEU A 301 24.32 -8.33 17.20
C LEU A 301 24.07 -8.41 18.70
N ASP A 302 24.49 -7.39 19.42
CA ASP A 302 24.15 -7.21 20.84
C ASP A 302 23.19 -6.02 21.00
N VAL A 303 22.19 -6.17 21.85
CA VAL A 303 21.25 -5.11 22.25
C VAL A 303 21.35 -4.92 23.73
N ARG A 304 21.70 -3.72 24.18
CA ARG A 304 21.90 -3.36 25.61
C ARG A 304 20.76 -2.52 26.15
N ALA A 305 20.70 -2.40 27.46
CA ALA A 305 19.71 -1.56 28.13
C ALA A 305 19.85 -0.09 27.66
N GLY A 306 18.72 0.55 27.35
CA GLY A 306 18.69 1.95 26.87
C GLY A 306 19.12 2.16 25.42
N GLU A 307 19.51 1.11 24.70
CA GLU A 307 19.92 1.19 23.30
C GLU A 307 18.72 1.18 22.36
N VAL A 308 18.78 2.01 21.31
CA VAL A 308 17.83 2.01 20.19
C VAL A 308 18.56 1.56 18.93
N ILE A 309 18.17 0.42 18.38
CA ILE A 309 18.80 -0.14 17.18
C ILE A 309 17.82 -0.07 16.00
N ALA A 310 18.26 0.52 14.88
CA ALA A 310 17.54 0.50 13.63
C ALA A 310 18.09 -0.62 12.72
N ILE A 311 17.21 -1.57 12.34
CA ILE A 311 17.55 -2.62 11.35
C ILE A 311 17.04 -2.18 9.99
N LEU A 312 17.95 -1.85 9.07
CA LEU A 312 17.64 -1.35 7.73
C LEU A 312 17.91 -2.42 6.66
N GLY A 313 17.19 -2.38 5.57
CA GLY A 313 17.35 -3.27 4.42
C GLY A 313 16.08 -3.35 3.55
N HIS A 314 16.23 -3.89 2.33
CA HIS A 314 15.11 -4.12 1.40
C HIS A 314 14.12 -5.19 1.93
N ASN A 315 12.96 -5.31 1.29
CA ASN A 315 12.00 -6.39 1.61
C ASN A 315 12.65 -7.75 1.33
N GLY A 316 12.39 -8.73 2.20
CA GLY A 316 13.03 -10.05 2.10
C GLY A 316 14.44 -10.16 2.70
N SER A 317 15.07 -9.06 3.16
CA SER A 317 16.44 -9.10 3.73
C SER A 317 16.56 -9.73 5.13
N GLY A 318 15.51 -10.31 5.67
CA GLY A 318 15.56 -11.03 6.96
C GLY A 318 15.27 -10.19 8.21
N LYS A 319 14.95 -8.88 8.10
CA LYS A 319 14.69 -7.99 9.25
C LYS A 319 13.68 -8.58 10.26
N THR A 320 12.49 -8.91 9.79
CA THR A 320 11.43 -9.51 10.61
C THR A 320 11.84 -10.88 11.15
N THR A 321 12.58 -11.67 10.37
CA THR A 321 13.11 -12.95 10.80
C THR A 321 14.09 -12.80 11.95
N THR A 322 14.99 -11.80 11.90
CA THR A 322 15.92 -11.47 12.99
C THR A 322 15.16 -11.12 14.27
N VAL A 323 14.18 -10.22 14.19
CA VAL A 323 13.39 -9.83 15.39
C VAL A 323 12.62 -11.02 15.96
N LYS A 324 12.04 -11.89 15.13
CA LYS A 324 11.34 -13.10 15.59
C LYS A 324 12.27 -14.12 16.28
N GLN A 325 13.56 -14.13 15.96
CA GLN A 325 14.56 -14.94 16.68
C GLN A 325 14.76 -14.46 18.12
N ALA A 326 14.81 -13.13 18.36
CA ALA A 326 14.92 -12.54 19.69
C ALA A 326 13.76 -12.95 20.61
N LEU A 327 12.56 -13.08 20.05
CA LEU A 327 11.36 -13.55 20.75
C LEU A 327 11.31 -15.06 20.98
N GLY A 328 12.23 -15.82 20.38
CA GLY A 328 12.16 -17.28 20.36
C GLY A 328 11.00 -17.86 19.56
N LEU A 329 10.28 -17.04 18.76
CA LEU A 329 9.25 -17.48 17.81
C LEU A 329 9.85 -18.33 16.68
N LEU A 330 11.07 -17.96 16.27
CA LEU A 330 11.89 -18.76 15.35
C LEU A 330 13.15 -19.18 16.09
N LYS A 331 13.62 -20.39 15.82
CA LYS A 331 14.85 -20.95 16.40
C LYS A 331 15.94 -20.92 15.35
N PRO A 332 17.17 -20.48 15.64
CA PRO A 332 18.26 -20.45 14.67
C PRO A 332 18.60 -21.86 14.17
N THR A 333 18.95 -21.96 12.88
CA THR A 333 19.46 -23.22 12.28
C THR A 333 20.86 -23.50 12.82
N SER A 334 21.72 -22.49 12.86
CA SER A 334 23.04 -22.52 13.48
C SER A 334 23.28 -21.24 14.30
N GLY A 335 24.29 -21.27 15.15
CA GLY A 335 24.52 -20.21 16.12
C GLY A 335 23.52 -20.21 17.28
N ARG A 336 23.47 -19.13 18.04
CA ARG A 336 22.59 -19.00 19.21
C ARG A 336 22.11 -17.57 19.43
N VAL A 337 20.88 -17.46 19.91
CA VAL A 337 20.31 -16.20 20.39
C VAL A 337 20.11 -16.31 21.88
N LEU A 338 20.66 -15.36 22.62
CA LEU A 338 20.55 -15.25 24.07
C LEU A 338 19.60 -14.12 24.44
N LEU A 339 18.73 -14.34 25.41
CA LEU A 339 17.89 -13.35 26.05
C LEU A 339 18.28 -13.32 27.54
N GLU A 340 18.83 -12.17 28.00
CA GLU A 340 19.39 -12.03 29.36
C GLU A 340 20.37 -13.16 29.70
N GLY A 341 21.20 -13.58 28.72
CA GLY A 341 22.18 -14.67 28.89
C GLY A 341 21.62 -16.08 28.76
N VAL A 342 20.30 -16.26 28.63
CA VAL A 342 19.66 -17.58 28.44
C VAL A 342 19.35 -17.82 26.99
N GLU A 343 19.73 -18.98 26.47
CA GLU A 343 19.51 -19.35 25.07
C GLU A 343 18.02 -19.48 24.76
N THR A 344 17.53 -18.77 23.69
CA THR A 344 16.12 -18.77 23.30
C THR A 344 15.58 -20.15 22.91
N LYS A 345 16.45 -21.10 22.53
CA LYS A 345 16.07 -22.50 22.31
C LYS A 345 15.59 -23.19 23.58
N LYS A 346 16.02 -22.75 24.74
CA LYS A 346 15.75 -23.34 26.06
C LYS A 346 14.57 -22.71 26.80
N ILE A 347 14.05 -21.60 26.30
CA ILE A 347 12.91 -20.90 26.91
C ILE A 347 11.66 -20.99 26.03
N THR A 348 10.50 -20.95 26.67
CA THR A 348 9.22 -20.88 25.96
C THR A 348 8.96 -19.46 25.47
N VAL A 349 8.16 -19.30 24.42
CA VAL A 349 7.72 -17.98 23.92
C VAL A 349 7.03 -17.18 25.02
N ALA A 350 6.23 -17.83 25.87
CA ALA A 350 5.55 -17.20 27.00
C ALA A 350 6.54 -16.60 28.02
N ASN A 351 7.67 -17.27 28.26
CA ASN A 351 8.72 -16.74 29.13
C ASN A 351 9.49 -15.60 28.46
N ALA A 352 9.82 -15.72 27.18
CA ALA A 352 10.44 -14.63 26.42
C ALA A 352 9.57 -13.38 26.38
N ALA A 353 8.23 -13.53 26.26
CA ALA A 353 7.27 -12.42 26.23
C ALA A 353 7.19 -11.61 27.54
N ARG A 354 7.78 -12.10 28.64
CA ARG A 354 7.89 -11.32 29.90
C ARG A 354 8.97 -10.25 29.81
N THR A 355 9.99 -10.48 28.98
CA THR A 355 11.14 -9.58 28.81
C THR A 355 11.06 -8.79 27.51
N VAL A 356 10.52 -9.39 26.42
CA VAL A 356 10.48 -8.78 25.09
C VAL A 356 9.05 -8.52 24.65
N GLY A 357 8.67 -7.25 24.53
CA GLY A 357 7.44 -6.83 23.85
C GLY A 357 7.62 -6.78 22.34
N TYR A 358 6.62 -7.24 21.56
CA TYR A 358 6.64 -7.23 20.10
C TYR A 358 5.41 -6.54 19.54
N VAL A 359 5.65 -5.55 18.67
CA VAL A 359 4.59 -4.87 17.91
C VAL A 359 4.63 -5.38 16.48
N PHE A 360 3.55 -6.04 16.05
CA PHE A 360 3.43 -6.53 14.68
C PHE A 360 3.27 -5.38 13.68
N GLN A 361 3.72 -5.58 12.44
CA GLN A 361 3.57 -4.62 11.35
C GLN A 361 2.10 -4.29 11.08
N SER A 362 1.22 -5.29 11.15
CA SER A 362 -0.23 -5.09 11.05
C SER A 362 -0.88 -5.09 12.44
N PRO A 363 -1.51 -3.97 12.87
CA PRO A 363 -2.18 -3.90 14.17
C PRO A 363 -3.28 -4.95 14.35
N THR A 364 -3.92 -5.36 13.26
CA THR A 364 -4.99 -6.37 13.26
C THR A 364 -4.51 -7.74 13.74
N GLN A 365 -3.22 -8.05 13.64
CA GLN A 365 -2.63 -9.29 14.16
C GLN A 365 -2.49 -9.28 15.69
N MET A 366 -2.64 -8.12 16.33
CA MET A 366 -2.54 -7.96 17.77
C MET A 366 -3.91 -7.84 18.46
N LEU A 367 -4.96 -7.53 17.69
CA LEU A 367 -6.31 -7.36 18.23
C LEU A 367 -7.02 -8.72 18.19
N PHE A 368 -7.13 -9.33 19.35
CA PHE A 368 -8.02 -10.48 19.59
C PHE A 368 -9.40 -9.92 19.93
N ALA A 369 -10.40 -10.22 19.06
CA ALA A 369 -11.78 -9.82 19.30
C ALA A 369 -12.40 -10.62 20.43
#